data_24da946e61397977cd1d42b3804e7f5d
#
_entry.id   24da946e61397977cd1d42b3804e7f5d
#
_cell.length_a   1.000
_cell.length_b   1.000
_cell.length_c   1.000
_cell.angle_alpha   90.00
_cell.angle_beta   90.00
_cell.angle_gamma   90.00
#
_symmetry.space_group_name_H-M   'P 1'
#
loop_
_entity.id
_entity.type
_entity.pdbx_description
1 polymer ?
#
loop_
_entity_poly.entity_id
_entity_poly.type
_entity_poly.pdbx_seq_one_letter_code
_entity_poly.pdbx_strand_id
1 'polypeptide(L)'
;MTQRINTLADVARDYDAIVFDQWGVLHNGTAPYSGAIDCLANLANSGLTLAVLSNSGKRTGPNARRMADMGFAPSLFTQIMTSGEALWRDIDAGKVPQRHFFCIERSAGDAFTWAEGLPVEFTDLENAEAVLLMGLPDGTRLADWRPTLRAALDADLPIYCSNPDRQSPRADGLVISPGALAFTY
;
A
#
# COMPACT_ATOMS: atom_id res chain seq x y z
N MET A 1 8.18 22.72 -19.47
CA MET A 1 6.93 23.43 -19.09
C MET A 1 5.85 22.39 -18.85
N THR A 2 5.03 22.52 -17.81
CA THR A 2 3.91 21.62 -17.56
C THR A 2 2.77 21.95 -18.52
N GLN A 3 2.33 20.97 -19.31
CA GLN A 3 1.18 21.12 -20.20
C GLN A 3 -0.11 20.80 -19.44
N ARG A 4 -1.10 21.66 -19.54
CA ARG A 4 -2.44 21.38 -19.04
C ARG A 4 -3.21 20.56 -20.09
N ILE A 5 -3.80 19.44 -19.67
CA ILE A 5 -4.64 18.58 -20.49
C ILE A 5 -6.08 18.63 -19.97
N ASN A 6 -7.05 18.36 -20.83
CA ASN A 6 -8.45 18.30 -20.47
C ASN A 6 -8.90 16.86 -20.16
N THR A 7 -8.34 15.90 -20.90
CA THR A 7 -8.63 14.47 -20.73
C THR A 7 -7.35 13.66 -20.84
N LEU A 8 -7.36 12.43 -20.30
CA LEU A 8 -6.26 11.50 -20.51
C LEU A 8 -6.08 11.12 -21.98
N ALA A 9 -7.14 11.12 -22.77
CA ALA A 9 -7.09 10.84 -24.21
C ALA A 9 -6.19 11.82 -24.98
N ASP A 10 -6.01 13.05 -24.47
CA ASP A 10 -5.16 14.06 -25.11
C ASP A 10 -3.68 13.64 -25.17
N VAL A 11 -3.25 12.80 -24.23
CA VAL A 11 -1.86 12.32 -24.12
C VAL A 11 -1.71 10.81 -24.26
N ALA A 12 -2.77 10.05 -24.06
CA ALA A 12 -2.76 8.59 -24.04
C ALA A 12 -2.16 7.98 -25.32
N ARG A 13 -2.42 8.59 -26.48
CA ARG A 13 -1.89 8.15 -27.78
C ARG A 13 -0.35 8.22 -27.90
N ASP A 14 0.30 8.94 -27.02
CA ASP A 14 1.76 9.10 -27.02
C ASP A 14 2.47 8.03 -26.17
N TYR A 15 1.69 7.10 -25.58
CA TYR A 15 2.19 6.04 -24.67
C TYR A 15 1.61 4.68 -25.00
N ASP A 16 2.35 3.63 -24.68
CA ASP A 16 1.89 2.24 -24.81
C ASP A 16 1.23 1.72 -23.54
N ALA A 17 1.49 2.36 -22.41
CA ALA A 17 0.99 1.95 -21.10
C ALA A 17 0.74 3.16 -20.17
N ILE A 18 -0.20 2.98 -19.26
CA ILE A 18 -0.43 3.93 -18.15
C ILE A 18 -0.42 3.17 -16.83
N VAL A 19 0.34 3.70 -15.87
CA VAL A 19 0.39 3.19 -14.51
C VAL A 19 -0.37 4.15 -13.60
N PHE A 20 -1.40 3.64 -12.92
CA PHE A 20 -2.27 4.41 -12.03
C PHE A 20 -1.93 4.16 -10.58
N ASP A 21 -1.94 5.21 -9.77
CA ASP A 21 -2.20 5.09 -8.34
C ASP A 21 -3.70 4.82 -8.12
N GLN A 22 -4.06 4.40 -6.91
CA GLN A 22 -5.44 4.04 -6.56
C GLN A 22 -6.13 5.12 -5.73
N TRP A 23 -5.65 5.30 -4.51
CA TRP A 23 -6.30 6.16 -3.53
C TRP A 23 -6.09 7.63 -3.88
N GLY A 24 -7.19 8.37 -4.05
CA GLY A 24 -7.12 9.78 -4.47
C GLY A 24 -7.03 9.97 -5.99
N VAL A 25 -6.89 8.88 -6.77
CA VAL A 25 -6.83 8.90 -8.23
C VAL A 25 -8.02 8.14 -8.84
N LEU A 26 -8.18 6.88 -8.49
CA LEU A 26 -9.28 6.04 -9.00
C LEU A 26 -10.48 6.02 -8.07
N HIS A 27 -10.25 6.08 -6.76
CA HIS A 27 -11.29 5.99 -5.73
C HIS A 27 -10.91 6.77 -4.46
N ASN A 28 -11.92 7.05 -3.63
CA ASN A 28 -11.77 7.71 -2.33
C ASN A 28 -11.62 6.74 -1.15
N GLY A 29 -11.44 5.45 -1.44
CA GLY A 29 -11.34 4.38 -0.45
C GLY A 29 -12.63 3.60 -0.22
N THR A 30 -13.79 4.13 -0.61
CA THR A 30 -15.11 3.48 -0.48
C THR A 30 -15.86 3.39 -1.81
N ALA A 31 -15.64 4.33 -2.72
CA ALA A 31 -16.30 4.39 -4.01
C ALA A 31 -15.35 4.94 -5.09
N PRO A 32 -15.55 4.56 -6.36
CA PRO A 32 -14.81 5.13 -7.47
C PRO A 32 -15.15 6.61 -7.63
N TYR A 33 -14.18 7.38 -8.13
CA TYR A 33 -14.49 8.74 -8.59
C TYR A 33 -15.39 8.69 -9.84
N SER A 34 -16.22 9.72 -10.00
CA SER A 34 -17.10 9.84 -11.15
C SER A 34 -16.31 9.75 -12.46
N GLY A 35 -16.73 8.86 -13.36
CA GLY A 35 -16.10 8.63 -14.66
C GLY A 35 -14.80 7.82 -14.63
N ALA A 36 -14.27 7.42 -13.47
CA ALA A 36 -13.01 6.66 -13.39
C ALA A 36 -13.12 5.30 -14.10
N ILE A 37 -14.22 4.57 -13.87
CA ILE A 37 -14.44 3.26 -14.49
C ILE A 37 -14.55 3.38 -16.01
N ASP A 38 -15.35 4.32 -16.50
CA ASP A 38 -15.54 4.56 -17.95
C ASP A 38 -14.22 5.01 -18.60
N CYS A 39 -13.45 5.86 -17.92
CA CYS A 39 -12.15 6.30 -18.39
C CYS A 39 -11.20 5.12 -18.61
N LEU A 40 -11.08 4.23 -17.61
CA LEU A 40 -10.22 3.04 -17.71
C LEU A 40 -10.68 2.10 -18.82
N ALA A 41 -12.00 1.88 -18.96
CA ALA A 41 -12.55 1.05 -20.02
C ALA A 41 -12.23 1.62 -21.42
N ASN A 42 -12.38 2.93 -21.60
CA ASN A 42 -12.06 3.61 -22.86
C ASN A 42 -10.57 3.55 -23.20
N LEU A 43 -9.67 3.71 -22.20
CA LEU A 43 -8.23 3.59 -22.39
C LEU A 43 -7.84 2.15 -22.78
N ALA A 44 -8.38 1.14 -22.09
CA ALA A 44 -8.15 -0.26 -22.43
C ALA A 44 -8.64 -0.60 -23.85
N ASN A 45 -9.82 -0.12 -24.22
CA ASN A 45 -10.39 -0.31 -25.56
C ASN A 45 -9.57 0.38 -26.67
N SER A 46 -8.81 1.41 -26.34
CA SER A 46 -7.88 2.06 -27.28
C SER A 46 -6.54 1.31 -27.45
N GLY A 47 -6.38 0.16 -26.80
CA GLY A 47 -5.20 -0.69 -26.91
C GLY A 47 -4.09 -0.39 -25.93
N LEU A 48 -4.31 0.53 -24.97
CA LEU A 48 -3.33 0.84 -23.94
C LEU A 48 -3.23 -0.27 -22.88
N THR A 49 -2.01 -0.57 -22.49
CA THR A 49 -1.74 -1.41 -21.32
C THR A 49 -1.98 -0.61 -20.04
N LEU A 50 -2.87 -1.10 -19.17
CA LEU A 50 -3.15 -0.45 -17.88
C LEU A 50 -2.54 -1.26 -16.75
N ALA A 51 -1.88 -0.58 -15.83
CA ALA A 51 -1.35 -1.17 -14.61
C ALA A 51 -1.67 -0.30 -13.38
N VAL A 52 -1.63 -0.91 -12.22
CA VAL A 52 -1.78 -0.22 -10.94
C VAL A 52 -0.51 -0.37 -10.12
N LEU A 53 -0.03 0.73 -9.57
CA LEU A 53 1.02 0.78 -8.57
C LEU A 53 0.50 1.53 -7.34
N SER A 54 0.48 0.87 -6.20
CA SER A 54 -0.12 1.40 -4.98
C SER A 54 0.81 1.22 -3.78
N ASN A 55 0.83 2.22 -2.92
CA ASN A 55 1.48 2.17 -1.60
C ASN A 55 0.65 1.45 -0.52
N SER A 56 -0.37 0.70 -0.90
CA SER A 56 -1.15 -0.15 0.01
C SER A 56 -0.28 -1.24 0.64
N GLY A 57 -0.39 -1.43 1.96
CA GLY A 57 0.22 -2.55 2.68
C GLY A 57 -0.41 -3.92 2.41
N LYS A 58 -1.54 -3.99 1.70
CA LYS A 58 -2.21 -5.24 1.35
C LYS A 58 -1.48 -5.99 0.23
N ARG A 59 -1.63 -7.33 0.21
CA ARG A 59 -1.24 -8.16 -0.94
C ARG A 59 -2.06 -7.80 -2.19
N THR A 60 -1.53 -8.10 -3.37
CA THR A 60 -2.20 -7.85 -4.67
C THR A 60 -3.59 -8.48 -4.74
N GLY A 61 -3.75 -9.74 -4.33
CA GLY A 61 -5.04 -10.44 -4.39
C GLY A 61 -6.17 -9.75 -3.59
N PRO A 62 -6.00 -9.53 -2.28
CA PRO A 62 -6.96 -8.76 -1.47
C PRO A 62 -7.22 -7.35 -2.00
N ASN A 63 -6.19 -6.68 -2.54
CA ASN A 63 -6.33 -5.35 -3.12
C ASN A 63 -7.17 -5.37 -4.40
N ALA A 64 -6.93 -6.32 -5.30
CA ALA A 64 -7.70 -6.50 -6.53
C ALA A 64 -9.18 -6.83 -6.24
N ARG A 65 -9.46 -7.69 -5.24
CA ARG A 65 -10.85 -7.96 -4.81
C ARG A 65 -11.54 -6.69 -4.34
N ARG A 66 -10.89 -5.88 -3.52
CA ARG A 66 -11.44 -4.61 -3.06
C ARG A 66 -11.74 -3.65 -4.21
N MET A 67 -10.88 -3.59 -5.23
CA MET A 67 -11.14 -2.80 -6.44
C MET A 67 -12.35 -3.34 -7.20
N ALA A 68 -12.48 -4.66 -7.33
CA ALA A 68 -13.62 -5.30 -7.97
C ALA A 68 -14.94 -4.98 -7.25
N ASP A 69 -14.94 -5.00 -5.91
CA ASP A 69 -16.10 -4.64 -5.08
C ASP A 69 -16.54 -3.17 -5.30
N MET A 70 -15.61 -2.31 -5.69
CA MET A 70 -15.90 -0.92 -6.09
C MET A 70 -16.29 -0.78 -7.57
N GLY A 71 -16.35 -1.87 -8.35
CA GLY A 71 -16.76 -1.88 -9.75
C GLY A 71 -15.63 -1.80 -10.77
N PHE A 72 -14.36 -1.79 -10.35
CA PHE A 72 -13.23 -1.88 -11.28
C PHE A 72 -13.03 -3.33 -11.72
N ALA A 73 -13.23 -3.63 -13.00
CA ALA A 73 -12.98 -4.98 -13.50
C ALA A 73 -11.48 -5.32 -13.44
N PRO A 74 -11.07 -6.39 -12.72
CA PRO A 74 -9.64 -6.76 -12.61
C PRO A 74 -8.98 -7.02 -13.95
N SER A 75 -9.75 -7.46 -14.96
CA SER A 75 -9.30 -7.73 -16.32
C SER A 75 -8.84 -6.47 -17.08
N LEU A 76 -9.15 -5.27 -16.60
CA LEU A 76 -8.66 -4.01 -17.17
C LEU A 76 -7.16 -3.81 -16.92
N PHE A 77 -6.60 -4.48 -15.90
CA PHE A 77 -5.22 -4.26 -15.50
C PHE A 77 -4.37 -5.47 -15.81
N THR A 78 -3.30 -5.24 -16.56
CA THR A 78 -2.28 -6.26 -16.82
C THR A 78 -1.53 -6.64 -15.54
N GLN A 79 -1.31 -5.65 -14.66
CA GLN A 79 -0.61 -5.82 -13.40
C GLN A 79 -1.19 -4.90 -12.32
N ILE A 80 -1.35 -5.45 -11.13
CA ILE A 80 -1.57 -4.69 -9.91
C ILE A 80 -0.41 -4.99 -8.97
N MET A 81 0.35 -3.97 -8.59
CA MET A 81 1.44 -4.08 -7.65
C MET A 81 1.18 -3.17 -6.46
N THR A 82 1.40 -3.71 -5.26
CA THR A 82 1.29 -2.97 -4.00
C THR A 82 2.60 -3.03 -3.23
N SER A 83 2.85 -2.06 -2.35
CA SER A 83 4.02 -2.10 -1.46
C SER A 83 4.03 -3.36 -0.58
N GLY A 84 2.85 -3.78 -0.09
CA GLY A 84 2.73 -5.01 0.70
C GLY A 84 3.06 -6.26 -0.10
N GLU A 85 2.71 -6.31 -1.39
CA GLU A 85 3.09 -7.41 -2.28
C GLU A 85 4.59 -7.40 -2.58
N ALA A 86 5.17 -6.23 -2.81
CA ALA A 86 6.59 -6.11 -3.09
C ALA A 86 7.44 -6.59 -1.91
N LEU A 87 7.10 -6.17 -0.69
CA LEU A 87 7.78 -6.61 0.52
C LEU A 87 7.62 -8.12 0.75
N TRP A 88 6.41 -8.66 0.54
CA TRP A 88 6.18 -10.10 0.63
C TRP A 88 7.10 -10.89 -0.31
N ARG A 89 7.21 -10.45 -1.57
CA ARG A 89 8.08 -11.08 -2.58
C ARG A 89 9.56 -10.97 -2.22
N ASP A 90 9.97 -9.87 -1.61
CA ASP A 90 11.36 -9.69 -1.18
C ASP A 90 11.72 -10.61 0.01
N ILE A 91 10.77 -10.85 0.93
CA ILE A 91 10.94 -11.85 2.00
C ILE A 91 10.96 -13.26 1.43
N ASP A 92 10.02 -13.61 0.54
CA ASP A 92 9.94 -14.92 -0.10
C ASP A 92 11.21 -15.24 -0.91
N ALA A 93 11.74 -14.24 -1.62
CA ALA A 93 12.97 -14.35 -2.39
C ALA A 93 14.26 -14.33 -1.52
N GLY A 94 14.14 -14.22 -0.18
CA GLY A 94 15.27 -14.19 0.73
C GLY A 94 16.09 -12.89 0.72
N LYS A 95 15.59 -11.81 0.11
CA LYS A 95 16.25 -10.50 0.12
C LYS A 95 16.15 -9.80 1.48
N VAL A 96 15.13 -10.15 2.26
CA VAL A 96 14.96 -9.76 3.65
C VAL A 96 15.33 -10.96 4.50
N PRO A 97 16.45 -10.89 5.25
CA PRO A 97 16.97 -12.05 5.98
C PRO A 97 16.24 -12.35 7.28
N GLN A 98 15.57 -11.36 7.89
CA GLN A 98 14.86 -11.50 9.14
C GLN A 98 13.68 -12.46 9.03
N ARG A 99 13.40 -13.19 10.10
CA ARG A 99 12.30 -14.15 10.20
C ARG A 99 11.36 -13.89 11.36
N HIS A 100 11.81 -13.15 12.38
CA HIS A 100 11.02 -12.80 13.56
C HIS A 100 10.69 -11.31 13.52
N PHE A 101 9.41 -10.98 13.42
CA PHE A 101 8.95 -9.60 13.26
C PHE A 101 8.07 -9.16 14.44
N PHE A 102 8.34 -7.98 14.97
CA PHE A 102 7.34 -7.23 15.72
C PHE A 102 6.45 -6.47 14.73
N CYS A 103 5.16 -6.72 14.76
CA CYS A 103 4.25 -6.12 13.79
C CYS A 103 3.48 -4.94 14.38
N ILE A 104 3.44 -3.84 13.63
CA ILE A 104 2.51 -2.72 13.84
C ILE A 104 1.47 -2.81 12.72
N GLU A 105 0.24 -3.18 13.08
CA GLU A 105 -0.86 -3.46 12.16
C GLU A 105 -2.10 -2.62 12.50
N ARG A 106 -3.05 -2.53 11.57
CA ARG A 106 -4.28 -1.77 11.79
C ARG A 106 -5.27 -2.55 12.64
N SER A 107 -5.47 -3.80 12.31
CA SER A 107 -6.36 -4.72 13.02
C SER A 107 -5.60 -5.98 13.37
N ALA A 108 -5.88 -6.54 14.53
CA ALA A 108 -5.23 -7.78 14.97
C ALA A 108 -5.42 -8.90 13.93
N GLY A 109 -4.32 -9.53 13.52
CA GLY A 109 -4.29 -10.59 12.53
C GLY A 109 -4.09 -10.14 11.09
N ASP A 110 -4.01 -8.84 10.79
CA ASP A 110 -3.68 -8.34 9.44
C ASP A 110 -2.33 -8.87 8.98
N ALA A 111 -1.34 -8.91 9.89
CA ALA A 111 0.00 -9.39 9.60
C ALA A 111 0.03 -10.89 9.28
N PHE A 112 -0.68 -11.70 10.04
CA PHE A 112 -0.78 -13.15 9.78
C PHE A 112 -1.41 -13.42 8.41
N THR A 113 -2.51 -12.72 8.09
CA THR A 113 -3.17 -12.83 6.78
C THR A 113 -2.24 -12.39 5.65
N TRP A 114 -1.48 -11.31 5.86
CA TRP A 114 -0.54 -10.82 4.86
C TRP A 114 0.64 -11.78 4.65
N ALA A 115 1.15 -12.38 5.72
CA ALA A 115 2.32 -13.25 5.69
C ALA A 115 2.02 -14.68 5.23
N GLU A 116 0.78 -15.01 4.91
CA GLU A 116 0.43 -16.35 4.45
C GLU A 116 1.38 -16.85 3.36
N GLY A 117 1.99 -18.02 3.60
CA GLY A 117 2.98 -18.64 2.71
C GLY A 117 4.44 -18.21 2.95
N LEU A 118 4.71 -17.25 3.85
CA LEU A 118 6.08 -16.88 4.22
C LEU A 118 6.59 -17.68 5.43
N PRO A 119 7.88 -17.99 5.49
CA PRO A 119 8.53 -18.61 6.64
C PRO A 119 8.92 -17.53 7.67
N VAL A 120 7.94 -16.81 8.20
CA VAL A 120 8.14 -15.74 9.20
C VAL A 120 7.28 -15.97 10.42
N GLU A 121 7.71 -15.45 11.56
CA GLU A 121 7.00 -15.48 12.82
C GLU A 121 6.81 -14.08 13.37
N PHE A 122 5.66 -13.84 14.02
CA PHE A 122 5.38 -12.59 14.72
C PHE A 122 5.61 -12.77 16.21
N THR A 123 6.42 -11.89 16.78
CA THR A 123 6.88 -11.98 18.18
C THR A 123 6.69 -10.63 18.88
N ASP A 124 6.90 -10.64 20.20
CA ASP A 124 7.08 -9.42 20.97
C ASP A 124 8.37 -8.70 20.54
N LEU A 125 8.44 -7.39 20.80
CA LEU A 125 9.56 -6.54 20.38
C LEU A 125 10.92 -7.03 20.88
N GLU A 126 10.98 -7.60 22.09
CA GLU A 126 12.20 -8.11 22.71
C GLU A 126 12.82 -9.30 21.96
N ASN A 127 12.00 -10.06 21.23
CA ASN A 127 12.41 -11.24 20.48
C ASN A 127 12.44 -11.00 18.97
N ALA A 128 12.16 -9.78 18.52
CA ALA A 128 12.10 -9.44 17.11
C ALA A 128 13.49 -9.18 16.52
N GLU A 129 13.62 -9.52 15.25
CA GLU A 129 14.78 -9.19 14.41
C GLU A 129 14.53 -7.95 13.56
N ALA A 130 13.25 -7.56 13.42
CA ALA A 130 12.83 -6.37 12.70
C ALA A 130 11.42 -5.94 13.11
N VAL A 131 11.09 -4.68 12.81
CA VAL A 131 9.73 -4.15 12.90
C VAL A 131 9.08 -4.21 11.53
N LEU A 132 7.89 -4.82 11.43
CA LEU A 132 7.03 -4.78 10.25
C LEU A 132 5.93 -3.74 10.47
N LEU A 133 6.00 -2.64 9.74
CA LEU A 133 5.07 -1.52 9.85
C LEU A 133 4.07 -1.54 8.69
N MET A 134 2.89 -2.11 8.90
CA MET A 134 1.88 -2.36 7.87
C MET A 134 0.70 -1.40 7.92
N GLY A 135 0.29 -1.02 9.10
CA GLY A 135 -0.89 -0.21 9.33
C GLY A 135 -0.85 0.44 10.69
N LEU A 136 -1.84 1.27 10.97
CA LEU A 136 -2.00 1.89 12.30
C LEU A 136 -3.46 1.73 12.74
N PRO A 137 -3.71 1.44 14.03
CA PRO A 137 -5.05 1.46 14.59
C PRO A 137 -5.72 2.82 14.40
N ASP A 138 -7.03 2.82 14.18
CA ASP A 138 -7.78 4.06 14.01
C ASP A 138 -7.70 4.91 15.30
N GLY A 139 -7.58 6.23 15.13
CA GLY A 139 -7.47 7.18 16.26
C GLY A 139 -6.09 7.24 16.94
N THR A 140 -5.12 6.47 16.47
CA THR A 140 -3.77 6.48 17.01
C THR A 140 -3.03 7.79 16.72
N ARG A 141 -2.13 8.19 17.62
CA ARG A 141 -1.29 9.37 17.48
C ARG A 141 0.17 8.96 17.47
N LEU A 142 1.02 9.76 16.83
CA LEU A 142 2.47 9.51 16.76
C LEU A 142 3.09 9.36 18.18
N ALA A 143 2.59 10.14 19.15
CA ALA A 143 3.08 10.10 20.53
C ALA A 143 2.89 8.73 21.19
N ASP A 144 1.85 8.00 20.80
CA ASP A 144 1.50 6.71 21.39
C ASP A 144 2.53 5.62 21.02
N TRP A 145 3.27 5.83 19.93
CA TRP A 145 4.28 4.89 19.41
C TRP A 145 5.71 5.22 19.80
N ARG A 146 5.96 6.40 20.38
CA ARG A 146 7.32 6.82 20.74
C ARG A 146 8.06 5.82 21.64
N PRO A 147 7.46 5.22 22.68
CA PRO A 147 8.14 4.22 23.49
C PRO A 147 8.56 3.00 22.69
N THR A 148 7.67 2.47 21.84
CA THR A 148 7.92 1.32 20.98
C THR A 148 9.03 1.60 19.97
N LEU A 149 8.96 2.75 19.27
CA LEU A 149 9.98 3.16 18.30
C LEU A 149 11.34 3.38 19.00
N ARG A 150 11.34 3.95 20.20
CA ARG A 150 12.59 4.12 20.96
C ARG A 150 13.20 2.79 21.34
N ALA A 151 12.42 1.84 21.83
CA ALA A 151 12.89 0.50 22.19
C ALA A 151 13.43 -0.25 20.96
N ALA A 152 12.76 -0.13 19.81
CA ALA A 152 13.24 -0.71 18.55
C ALA A 152 14.57 -0.10 18.11
N LEU A 153 14.72 1.23 18.23
CA LEU A 153 15.94 1.94 17.89
C LEU A 153 17.09 1.55 18.84
N ASP A 154 16.83 1.46 20.14
CA ASP A 154 17.84 1.06 21.14
C ASP A 154 18.32 -0.39 20.93
N ALA A 155 17.49 -1.23 20.30
CA ALA A 155 17.81 -2.60 19.88
C ALA A 155 18.37 -2.70 18.44
N ASP A 156 18.58 -1.58 17.77
CA ASP A 156 19.08 -1.49 16.36
C ASP A 156 18.25 -2.34 15.37
N LEU A 157 16.92 -2.39 15.55
CA LEU A 157 16.04 -3.19 14.71
C LEU A 157 15.72 -2.46 13.40
N PRO A 158 15.92 -3.07 12.23
CA PRO A 158 15.43 -2.47 10.97
C PRO A 158 13.91 -2.38 10.95
N ILE A 159 13.38 -1.31 10.31
CA ILE A 159 11.95 -1.16 10.05
C ILE A 159 11.64 -1.39 8.57
N TYR A 160 10.74 -2.31 8.29
CA TYR A 160 10.13 -2.52 6.97
C TYR A 160 8.76 -1.88 6.94
N CYS A 161 8.64 -0.78 6.20
CA CYS A 161 7.39 -0.03 6.07
C CYS A 161 6.71 -0.34 4.75
N SER A 162 5.55 -1.00 4.80
CA SER A 162 4.78 -1.35 3.61
C SER A 162 3.86 -0.23 3.10
N ASN A 163 3.80 0.91 3.78
CA ASN A 163 3.07 2.10 3.35
C ASN A 163 3.85 3.37 3.72
N PRO A 164 4.55 4.00 2.76
CA PRO A 164 5.40 5.15 3.03
C PRO A 164 4.64 6.47 3.27
N ASP A 165 3.32 6.51 3.09
CA ASP A 165 2.54 7.71 3.33
C ASP A 165 2.64 8.16 4.80
N ARG A 166 2.87 9.43 5.00
CA ARG A 166 2.88 10.03 6.35
C ARG A 166 1.48 10.35 6.85
N GLN A 167 0.57 10.63 5.93
CA GLN A 167 -0.83 10.95 6.21
C GLN A 167 -1.71 10.38 5.11
N SER A 168 -2.92 10.01 5.47
CA SER A 168 -3.95 9.57 4.51
C SER A 168 -5.21 10.40 4.67
N PRO A 169 -5.84 10.83 3.58
CA PRO A 169 -7.11 11.53 3.63
C PRO A 169 -8.23 10.58 4.05
N ARG A 170 -9.11 11.06 4.91
CA ARG A 170 -10.36 10.42 5.34
C ARG A 170 -11.50 11.42 5.17
N ALA A 171 -12.73 10.95 5.33
CA ALA A 171 -13.90 11.81 5.19
C ALA A 171 -13.90 12.99 6.20
N ASP A 172 -13.35 12.78 7.38
CA ASP A 172 -13.28 13.70 8.51
C ASP A 172 -11.92 14.40 8.68
N GLY A 173 -10.99 14.21 7.71
CA GLY A 173 -9.70 14.91 7.73
C GLY A 173 -8.50 14.01 7.42
N LEU A 174 -7.32 14.50 7.76
CA LEU A 174 -6.07 13.76 7.60
C LEU A 174 -5.76 12.94 8.86
N VAL A 175 -5.43 11.67 8.67
CA VAL A 175 -4.95 10.78 9.73
C VAL A 175 -3.51 10.38 9.48
N ILE A 176 -2.77 10.09 10.56
CA ILE A 176 -1.40 9.59 10.42
C ILE A 176 -1.42 8.21 9.76
N SER A 177 -0.39 7.94 8.98
CA SER A 177 -0.17 6.69 8.28
C SER A 177 1.19 6.09 8.67
N PRO A 178 1.45 4.82 8.34
CA PRO A 178 2.68 4.12 8.74
C PRO A 178 3.97 4.90 8.45
N GLY A 179 4.06 5.57 7.32
CA GLY A 179 5.22 6.39 6.96
C GLY A 179 5.53 7.51 7.94
N ALA A 180 4.56 7.99 8.74
CA ALA A 180 4.83 8.96 9.80
C ALA A 180 5.71 8.36 10.91
N LEU A 181 5.48 7.09 11.27
CA LEU A 181 6.30 6.37 12.23
C LEU A 181 7.68 6.08 11.64
N ALA A 182 7.74 5.53 10.43
CA ALA A 182 8.99 5.24 9.75
C ALA A 182 9.89 6.48 9.57
N PHE A 183 9.30 7.64 9.30
CA PHE A 183 10.04 8.90 9.20
C PHE A 183 10.57 9.40 10.56
N THR A 184 9.90 9.03 11.65
CA THR A 184 10.27 9.46 13.01
C THR A 184 11.33 8.55 13.62
N TYR A 185 11.43 7.33 13.13
CA TYR A 185 12.43 6.32 13.50
C TYR A 185 13.84 6.73 13.05
#